data_6d10b174cec9518720478314bf296696
#
_entry.id   6d10b174cec9518720478314bf296696
#
_cell.length_a   1.000
_cell.length_b   1.000
_cell.length_c   1.000
_cell.angle_alpha   90.00
_cell.angle_beta   90.00
_cell.angle_gamma   90.00
#
_symmetry.space_group_name_H-M   'P 1'
#
loop_
_entity.id
_entity.type
_entity.pdbx_description
1 polymer ?
#
loop_
_entity_poly.entity_id
_entity_poly.type
_entity_poly.pdbx_seq_one_letter_code
_entity_poly.pdbx_strand_id
1 'polypeptide(L)'
;MIKVAVNGYGTIGKRVADAVAAQPDMEIIGVSKTKPGAEAFVALERGYPLYIADISKKEAFEKAGIPVAGSVEEMIAKADIVVDATPGGVGVSNKELYAKYQKKAIWQGGEDHEVAGFSFNSSCNYAEALGRDTARVV
;
A
#
# COMPACT_ATOMS: atom_id res chain seq x y z
N MET A 1 3.48 -12.97 -11.81
CA MET A 1 4.03 -11.89 -10.95
C MET A 1 3.09 -11.61 -9.78
N ILE A 2 3.64 -11.41 -8.62
CA ILE A 2 2.88 -11.01 -7.43
C ILE A 2 2.47 -9.55 -7.57
N LYS A 3 1.18 -9.26 -7.51
CA LYS A 3 0.61 -7.92 -7.64
C LYS A 3 0.58 -7.24 -6.29
N VAL A 4 1.40 -6.21 -6.11
CA VAL A 4 1.54 -5.50 -4.85
C VAL A 4 0.90 -4.11 -4.95
N ALA A 5 0.02 -3.79 -4.02
CA ALA A 5 -0.50 -2.45 -3.81
C ALA A 5 0.19 -1.81 -2.61
N VAL A 6 0.58 -0.54 -2.74
CA VAL A 6 1.14 0.24 -1.63
C VAL A 6 0.12 1.29 -1.21
N ASN A 7 -0.52 1.06 -0.07
CA ASN A 7 -1.48 2.00 0.49
C ASN A 7 -0.74 3.01 1.36
N GLY A 8 -0.63 4.25 0.87
CA GLY A 8 0.13 5.32 1.50
C GLY A 8 1.48 5.56 0.83
N TYR A 9 1.50 6.43 -0.19
CA TYR A 9 2.71 6.76 -0.94
C TYR A 9 3.41 8.00 -0.35
N GLY A 10 3.78 7.91 0.92
CA GLY A 10 4.61 8.88 1.62
C GLY A 10 6.09 8.48 1.61
N THR A 11 6.86 8.92 2.61
CA THR A 11 8.30 8.65 2.69
C THR A 11 8.62 7.15 2.70
N ILE A 12 7.92 6.38 3.50
CA ILE A 12 8.13 4.93 3.58
C ILE A 12 7.54 4.23 2.34
N GLY A 13 6.31 4.57 1.97
CA GLY A 13 5.62 3.94 0.84
C GLY A 13 6.38 4.08 -0.48
N LYS A 14 7.01 5.23 -0.74
CA LYS A 14 7.86 5.43 -1.93
C LYS A 14 9.00 4.43 -1.98
N ARG A 15 9.69 4.24 -0.87
CA ARG A 15 10.83 3.31 -0.78
C ARG A 15 10.40 1.86 -0.91
N VAL A 16 9.28 1.52 -0.30
CA VAL A 16 8.70 0.17 -0.43
C VAL A 16 8.31 -0.10 -1.89
N ALA A 17 7.63 0.84 -2.54
CA ALA A 17 7.24 0.69 -3.94
C ALA A 17 8.44 0.48 -4.85
N ASP A 18 9.50 1.28 -4.70
CA ASP A 18 10.72 1.13 -5.50
C ASP A 18 11.43 -0.20 -5.22
N ALA A 19 11.47 -0.66 -3.97
CA ALA A 19 12.04 -1.95 -3.62
C ALA A 19 11.26 -3.12 -4.22
N VAL A 20 9.94 -3.06 -4.20
CA VAL A 20 9.07 -4.05 -4.83
C VAL A 20 9.25 -4.06 -6.35
N ALA A 21 9.25 -2.88 -6.97
CA ALA A 21 9.43 -2.75 -8.41
C ALA A 21 10.79 -3.30 -8.92
N ALA A 22 11.79 -3.32 -8.05
CA ALA A 22 13.11 -3.89 -8.36
C ALA A 22 13.13 -5.43 -8.29
N GLN A 23 12.08 -6.09 -7.80
CA GLN A 23 12.01 -7.54 -7.71
C GLN A 23 11.53 -8.16 -9.02
N PRO A 24 12.15 -9.26 -9.49
CA PRO A 24 11.79 -9.88 -10.77
C PRO A 24 10.44 -10.61 -10.76
N ASP A 25 9.92 -10.93 -9.57
CA ASP A 25 8.69 -11.70 -9.38
C ASP A 25 7.51 -10.89 -8.86
N MET A 26 7.67 -9.57 -8.74
CA MET A 26 6.66 -8.64 -8.21
C MET A 26 6.40 -7.48 -9.17
N GLU A 27 5.21 -6.92 -9.08
CA GLU A 27 4.86 -5.68 -9.78
C GLU A 27 4.04 -4.76 -8.89
N ILE A 28 4.26 -3.45 -8.99
CA ILE A 28 3.41 -2.45 -8.35
C ILE A 28 2.18 -2.23 -9.21
N ILE A 29 1.01 -2.64 -8.74
CA ILE A 29 -0.25 -2.42 -9.44
C ILE A 29 -0.89 -1.08 -9.10
N GLY A 30 -0.43 -0.43 -8.06
CA GLY A 30 -0.90 0.88 -7.67
C GLY A 30 -0.34 1.36 -6.35
N VAL A 31 -0.36 2.66 -6.20
CA VAL A 31 -0.02 3.37 -4.96
C VAL A 31 -1.14 4.35 -4.63
N SER A 32 -1.28 4.77 -3.38
CA SER A 32 -2.36 5.66 -2.99
C SER A 32 -1.87 6.96 -2.36
N LYS A 33 -2.63 8.03 -2.57
CA LYS A 33 -2.44 9.34 -1.95
C LYS A 33 -3.78 9.91 -1.50
N THR A 34 -3.73 10.76 -0.46
CA THR A 34 -4.90 11.49 0.01
C THR A 34 -4.97 12.92 -0.54
N LYS A 35 -3.85 13.48 -0.96
CA LYS A 35 -3.74 14.86 -1.46
C LYS A 35 -2.88 14.91 -2.71
N PRO A 36 -3.20 15.77 -3.69
CA PRO A 36 -2.31 16.05 -4.81
C PRO A 36 -1.08 16.82 -4.30
N GLY A 37 0.11 16.27 -4.53
CA GLY A 37 1.35 16.86 -4.08
C GLY A 37 2.56 16.24 -4.75
N ALA A 38 3.76 16.61 -4.29
CA ALA A 38 5.01 16.20 -4.92
C ALA A 38 5.14 14.67 -5.06
N GLU A 39 4.74 13.91 -4.05
CA GLU A 39 4.86 12.44 -4.10
C GLU A 39 3.95 11.84 -5.18
N ALA A 40 2.80 12.44 -5.47
CA ALA A 40 1.94 11.98 -6.55
C ALA A 40 2.62 12.11 -7.92
N PHE A 41 3.37 13.20 -8.14
CA PHE A 41 4.17 13.36 -9.36
C PHE A 41 5.30 12.34 -9.43
N VAL A 42 5.94 12.03 -8.31
CA VAL A 42 6.97 10.97 -8.27
C VAL A 42 6.37 9.63 -8.68
N ALA A 43 5.17 9.29 -8.21
CA ALA A 43 4.47 8.07 -8.62
C ALA A 43 4.26 8.01 -10.14
N LEU A 44 3.84 9.13 -10.74
CA LEU A 44 3.67 9.23 -12.19
C LEU A 44 4.99 9.04 -12.95
N GLU A 45 6.07 9.67 -12.51
CA GLU A 45 7.40 9.52 -13.11
C GLU A 45 7.90 8.07 -13.06
N ARG A 46 7.54 7.34 -11.98
CA ARG A 46 7.86 5.92 -11.84
C ARG A 46 6.95 5.01 -12.67
N GLY A 47 5.87 5.54 -13.22
CA GLY A 47 4.88 4.75 -13.95
C GLY A 47 3.93 3.97 -13.04
N TYR A 48 3.82 4.33 -11.77
CA TYR A 48 2.90 3.66 -10.84
C TYR A 48 1.48 4.25 -10.99
N PRO A 49 0.45 3.42 -11.21
CA PRO A 49 -0.94 3.90 -11.20
C PRO A 49 -1.30 4.50 -9.84
N LEU A 50 -1.88 5.71 -9.87
CA LEU A 50 -2.24 6.43 -8.65
C LEU A 50 -3.71 6.25 -8.32
N TYR A 51 -3.99 5.80 -7.12
CA TYR A 51 -5.34 5.66 -6.57
C TYR A 51 -5.54 6.64 -5.42
N ILE A 52 -6.79 6.98 -5.13
CA ILE A 52 -7.13 7.93 -4.06
C ILE A 52 -8.14 7.33 -3.09
N ALA A 53 -8.00 7.67 -1.81
CA ALA A 53 -8.89 7.18 -0.76
C ALA A 53 -10.31 7.75 -0.87
N ASP A 54 -10.41 9.02 -1.24
CA ASP A 54 -11.67 9.73 -1.40
C ASP A 54 -11.87 10.11 -2.87
N ILE A 55 -12.71 9.36 -3.57
CA ILE A 55 -12.96 9.55 -5.00
C ILE A 55 -13.59 10.91 -5.33
N SER A 56 -14.22 11.57 -4.35
CA SER A 56 -14.75 12.93 -4.53
C SER A 56 -13.66 13.97 -4.80
N LYS A 57 -12.40 13.65 -4.47
CA LYS A 57 -11.23 14.51 -4.71
C LYS A 57 -10.58 14.29 -6.07
N LYS A 58 -11.11 13.43 -6.89
CA LYS A 58 -10.55 13.11 -8.22
C LYS A 58 -10.31 14.35 -9.06
N GLU A 59 -11.28 15.27 -9.07
CA GLU A 59 -11.18 16.52 -9.85
C GLU A 59 -9.98 17.37 -9.39
N ALA A 60 -9.73 17.46 -8.08
CA ALA A 60 -8.60 18.22 -7.54
C ALA A 60 -7.26 17.64 -8.00
N PHE A 61 -7.13 16.31 -8.06
CA PHE A 61 -5.94 15.66 -8.62
C PHE A 61 -5.79 15.93 -10.11
N GLU A 62 -6.85 15.80 -10.87
CA GLU A 62 -6.83 16.03 -12.32
C GLU A 62 -6.49 17.49 -12.67
N LYS A 63 -7.03 18.46 -11.92
CA LYS A 63 -6.67 19.88 -12.06
C LYS A 63 -5.20 20.15 -11.78
N ALA A 64 -4.59 19.38 -10.88
CA ALA A 64 -3.17 19.46 -10.59
C ALA A 64 -2.30 18.72 -11.64
N GLY A 65 -2.89 18.13 -12.66
CA GLY A 65 -2.18 17.36 -13.69
C GLY A 65 -1.85 15.93 -13.29
N ILE A 66 -2.56 15.37 -12.31
CA ILE A 66 -2.32 14.03 -11.79
C ILE A 66 -3.48 13.11 -12.21
N PRO A 67 -3.29 12.20 -13.18
CA PRO A 67 -4.29 11.21 -13.54
C PRO A 67 -4.56 10.27 -12.36
N VAL A 68 -5.84 10.00 -12.10
CA VAL A 68 -6.28 9.08 -11.05
C VAL A 68 -6.78 7.78 -11.69
N ALA A 69 -6.20 6.66 -11.29
CA ALA A 69 -6.57 5.34 -11.80
C ALA A 69 -7.88 4.81 -11.21
N GLY A 70 -8.24 5.25 -10.01
CA GLY A 70 -9.46 4.86 -9.33
C GLY A 70 -9.39 5.05 -7.82
N SER A 71 -10.28 4.38 -7.10
CA SER A 71 -10.32 4.39 -5.63
C SER A 71 -9.36 3.38 -5.02
N VAL A 72 -9.03 3.55 -3.74
CA VAL A 72 -8.21 2.59 -2.98
C VAL A 72 -8.88 1.21 -2.96
N GLU A 73 -10.19 1.14 -2.86
CA GLU A 73 -10.93 -0.13 -2.91
C GLU A 73 -10.71 -0.87 -4.23
N GLU A 74 -10.72 -0.15 -5.34
CA GLU A 74 -10.43 -0.75 -6.65
C GLU A 74 -8.99 -1.23 -6.76
N MET A 75 -8.04 -0.50 -6.18
CA MET A 75 -6.64 -0.92 -6.10
C MET A 75 -6.50 -2.22 -5.30
N ILE A 76 -7.09 -2.25 -4.10
CA ILE A 76 -7.04 -3.42 -3.22
C ILE A 76 -7.65 -4.65 -3.91
N ALA A 77 -8.78 -4.48 -4.58
CA ALA A 77 -9.44 -5.58 -5.28
C ALA A 77 -8.54 -6.25 -6.33
N LYS A 78 -7.66 -5.49 -6.97
CA LYS A 78 -6.74 -5.98 -8.02
C LYS A 78 -5.44 -6.58 -7.47
N ALA A 79 -5.09 -6.31 -6.22
CA ALA A 79 -3.83 -6.75 -5.62
C ALA A 79 -3.88 -8.20 -5.14
N ASP A 80 -2.72 -8.83 -5.05
CA ASP A 80 -2.54 -10.10 -4.33
C ASP A 80 -2.20 -9.81 -2.85
N ILE A 81 -1.43 -8.76 -2.61
CA ILE A 81 -1.03 -8.34 -1.27
C ILE A 81 -0.99 -6.81 -1.19
N VAL A 82 -1.33 -6.27 -0.03
CA VAL A 82 -1.27 -4.84 0.26
C VAL A 82 -0.17 -4.56 1.27
N VAL A 83 0.70 -3.60 0.96
CA VAL A 83 1.61 -3.02 1.95
C VAL A 83 0.98 -1.72 2.44
N ASP A 84 0.65 -1.67 3.73
CA ASP A 84 0.10 -0.48 4.37
C ASP A 84 1.23 0.35 4.95
N ALA A 85 1.46 1.51 4.36
CA ALA A 85 2.43 2.50 4.79
C ALA A 85 1.74 3.84 5.15
N THR A 86 0.47 3.77 5.55
CA THR A 86 -0.29 4.93 6.01
C THR A 86 0.20 5.41 7.38
N PRO A 87 -0.08 6.66 7.76
CA PRO A 87 0.27 7.17 9.10
C PRO A 87 -0.31 6.32 10.22
N GLY A 88 0.37 6.32 11.38
CA GLY A 88 -0.09 5.60 12.56
C GLY A 88 -1.55 5.90 12.92
N GLY A 89 -2.30 4.87 13.26
CA GLY A 89 -3.75 4.93 13.52
C GLY A 89 -4.62 4.76 12.27
N VAL A 90 -4.16 5.18 11.12
CA VAL A 90 -4.91 4.99 9.85
C VAL A 90 -4.87 3.54 9.40
N GLY A 91 -3.72 2.88 9.54
CA GLY A 91 -3.56 1.47 9.19
C GLY A 91 -4.50 0.54 9.96
N VAL A 92 -4.81 0.86 11.20
CA VAL A 92 -5.80 0.10 12.00
C VAL A 92 -7.17 0.09 11.32
N SER A 93 -7.63 1.25 10.86
CA SER A 93 -8.93 1.37 10.20
C SER A 93 -8.98 0.65 8.84
N ASN A 94 -7.82 0.44 8.20
CA ASN A 94 -7.73 -0.27 6.94
C ASN A 94 -7.81 -1.79 7.09
N LYS A 95 -7.65 -2.33 8.30
CA LYS A 95 -7.68 -3.78 8.57
C LYS A 95 -8.97 -4.43 8.09
N GLU A 96 -10.11 -3.83 8.41
CA GLU A 96 -11.41 -4.32 7.99
C GLU A 96 -11.57 -4.28 6.46
N LEU A 97 -11.02 -3.24 5.83
CA LEU A 97 -11.05 -3.09 4.38
C LEU A 97 -10.29 -4.23 3.69
N TYR A 98 -9.08 -4.55 4.17
CA TYR A 98 -8.30 -5.66 3.61
C TYR A 98 -8.99 -7.03 3.84
N ALA A 99 -9.56 -7.24 5.02
CA ALA A 99 -10.32 -8.43 5.34
C ALA A 99 -11.56 -8.59 4.44
N LYS A 100 -12.28 -7.50 4.18
CA LYS A 100 -13.45 -7.48 3.29
C LYS A 100 -13.10 -7.99 1.88
N TYR A 101 -11.93 -7.61 1.37
CA TYR A 101 -11.45 -8.05 0.05
C TYR A 101 -10.62 -9.32 0.11
N GLN A 102 -10.51 -9.95 1.28
CA GLN A 102 -9.73 -11.18 1.51
C GLN A 102 -8.28 -11.07 1.03
N LYS A 103 -7.65 -9.94 1.32
CA LYS A 103 -6.27 -9.67 0.90
C LYS A 103 -5.29 -9.87 2.05
N LYS A 104 -4.13 -10.41 1.72
CA LYS A 104 -2.98 -10.39 2.61
C LYS A 104 -2.50 -8.96 2.78
N ALA A 105 -2.07 -8.62 4.00
CA ALA A 105 -1.62 -7.28 4.31
C ALA A 105 -0.39 -7.26 5.20
N ILE A 106 0.53 -6.35 4.88
CA ILE A 106 1.73 -6.08 5.68
C ILE A 106 1.72 -4.63 6.09
N TRP A 107 1.73 -4.36 7.40
CA TRP A 107 1.81 -3.00 7.93
C TRP A 107 3.28 -2.59 8.10
N GLN A 108 3.68 -1.56 7.36
CA GLN A 108 5.02 -0.97 7.38
C GLN A 108 5.06 0.36 8.14
N GLY A 109 3.91 0.87 8.56
CA GLY A 109 3.79 2.11 9.31
C GLY A 109 3.98 1.91 10.81
N GLY A 110 3.62 2.92 11.60
CA GLY A 110 3.78 2.94 13.05
C GLY A 110 2.69 2.22 13.85
N GLU A 111 2.14 1.13 13.32
CA GLU A 111 1.06 0.40 13.98
C GLU A 111 1.59 -0.57 15.06
N ASP A 112 0.76 -0.85 16.06
CA ASP A 112 1.08 -1.78 17.12
C ASP A 112 0.95 -3.25 16.68
N HIS A 113 1.54 -4.16 17.46
CA HIS A 113 1.51 -5.60 17.18
C HIS A 113 0.10 -6.14 16.98
N GLU A 114 -0.86 -5.65 17.75
CA GLU A 114 -2.26 -6.12 17.76
C GLU A 114 -2.96 -5.94 16.42
N VAL A 115 -2.52 -4.99 15.59
CA VAL A 115 -3.10 -4.77 14.26
C VAL A 115 -3.01 -6.03 13.40
N ALA A 116 -1.84 -6.65 13.36
CA ALA A 116 -1.58 -7.81 12.53
C ALA A 116 -1.59 -9.15 13.30
N GLY A 117 -1.42 -9.10 14.62
CA GLY A 117 -1.25 -10.30 15.45
C GLY A 117 0.07 -11.04 15.22
N PHE A 118 0.96 -10.48 14.40
CA PHE A 118 2.26 -11.06 14.09
C PHE A 118 3.26 -9.96 13.73
N SER A 119 4.37 -9.91 14.46
CA SER A 119 5.48 -8.99 14.17
C SER A 119 6.57 -9.75 13.42
N PHE A 120 6.87 -9.28 12.22
CA PHE A 120 7.72 -9.94 11.24
C PHE A 120 9.09 -9.28 11.11
N ASN A 121 10.12 -10.09 11.08
CA ASN A 121 11.45 -9.70 10.64
C ASN A 121 12.04 -10.83 9.81
N SER A 122 12.46 -10.54 8.59
CA SER A 122 12.94 -11.54 7.63
C SER A 122 14.12 -12.38 8.14
N SER A 123 14.96 -11.81 9.00
CA SER A 123 16.11 -12.50 9.58
C SER A 123 15.77 -13.38 10.79
N CYS A 124 14.61 -13.19 11.41
CA CYS A 124 14.26 -13.85 12.66
C CYS A 124 13.18 -14.92 12.51
N ASN A 125 12.10 -14.63 11.79
CA ASN A 125 10.90 -15.48 11.77
C ASN A 125 10.26 -15.63 10.38
N TYR A 126 11.08 -15.68 9.35
CA TYR A 126 10.60 -15.78 7.96
C TYR A 126 9.69 -17.01 7.75
N ALA A 127 10.11 -18.18 8.25
CA ALA A 127 9.34 -19.41 8.06
C ALA A 127 7.94 -19.35 8.70
N GLU A 128 7.83 -18.71 9.86
CA GLU A 128 6.55 -18.51 10.55
C GLU A 128 5.61 -17.58 9.79
N ALA A 129 6.19 -16.59 9.07
CA ALA A 129 5.42 -15.63 8.29
C ALA A 129 4.71 -16.26 7.09
N LEU A 130 5.26 -17.34 6.53
CA LEU A 130 4.73 -17.97 5.31
C LEU A 130 3.28 -18.46 5.45
N GLY A 131 2.83 -18.77 6.66
CA GLY A 131 1.45 -19.19 6.93
C GLY A 131 0.52 -18.07 7.37
N ARG A 132 0.95 -16.81 7.34
CA ARG A 132 0.15 -15.68 7.83
C ARG A 132 -0.53 -14.91 6.70
N ASP A 133 -1.70 -14.38 6.99
CA ASP A 133 -2.42 -13.46 6.10
C ASP A 133 -2.10 -12.01 6.41
N THR A 134 -1.67 -11.73 7.65
CA THR A 134 -1.33 -10.39 8.13
C THR A 134 -0.02 -10.41 8.90
N ALA A 135 0.79 -9.37 8.70
CA ALA A 135 2.03 -9.15 9.42
C ALA A 135 2.32 -7.66 9.61
N ARG A 136 3.00 -7.33 10.67
CA ARG A 136 3.60 -6.01 10.89
C ARG A 136 5.11 -6.16 10.77
N VAL A 137 5.78 -5.27 10.06
CA VAL A 137 7.25 -5.28 9.94
C VAL A 137 7.88 -4.56 11.14
N VAL A 138 8.93 -5.11 11.68
CA VAL A 138 9.72 -4.55 12.78
C VAL A 138 11.21 -4.49 12.43
#